data_0841dec7a084612a6f09450ff6faccae
#
_entry.id   0841dec7a084612a6f09450ff6faccae
#
_cell.length_a   1.000
_cell.length_b   1.000
_cell.length_c   1.000
_cell.angle_alpha   90.00
_cell.angle_beta   90.00
_cell.angle_gamma   90.00
#
_symmetry.space_group_name_H-M   'P 1'
#
loop_
_entity.id
_entity.type
_entity.pdbx_description
1 polymer ?
#
loop_
_entity_poly.entity_id
_entity_poly.type
_entity_poly.pdbx_seq_one_letter_code
_entity_poly.pdbx_strand_id
1 'polypeptide(L)'
;LLGASLFSLTKMAKLYFYYSAMNAGKTTTLLQSAYNYRERGMNTLVLKPSIDERHIASKVRSRIGLEADAVSFKTEEDLFALTEKTDQERPLSCVLLDEAQFLTKTQVFALGEVVDKLEIPVLAFGLRTDFKGELFDGSLHLLAWADELVEIKTICHCGKKANMVLRLDQNGSPLKSGEQIQIGGNDSYVSVCRKHFKSAESTNLEA
;
A
#
# COMPACT_ATOMS: atom_id res chain seq x y z
N LEU A 1 24.33 39.43 -23.73
CA LEU A 1 23.09 39.33 -22.94
C LEU A 1 22.78 37.84 -22.76
N LEU A 2 23.28 37.27 -21.67
CA LEU A 2 23.07 35.90 -21.25
C LEU A 2 21.69 35.82 -20.61
N GLY A 3 20.74 35.17 -21.29
CA GLY A 3 19.47 34.78 -20.71
C GLY A 3 19.69 33.71 -19.66
N ALA A 4 19.63 34.09 -18.39
CA ALA A 4 19.55 33.14 -17.30
C ALA A 4 18.19 32.43 -17.41
N SER A 5 18.21 31.18 -17.87
CA SER A 5 17.10 30.25 -17.71
C SER A 5 16.85 30.12 -16.20
N LEU A 6 15.76 30.72 -15.71
CA LEU A 6 15.19 30.36 -14.42
C LEU A 6 14.77 28.91 -14.52
N PHE A 7 15.61 28.00 -14.04
CA PHE A 7 15.19 26.67 -13.62
C PHE A 7 14.18 26.92 -12.47
N SER A 8 12.91 27.00 -12.79
CA SER A 8 11.87 26.84 -11.80
C SER A 8 12.14 25.49 -11.11
N LEU A 9 12.46 25.54 -9.84
CA LEU A 9 12.45 24.37 -8.95
C LEU A 9 10.99 23.94 -8.77
N THR A 10 10.37 23.48 -9.86
CA THR A 10 9.11 22.76 -9.77
C THR A 10 9.40 21.53 -8.94
N LYS A 11 8.80 21.48 -7.76
CA LYS A 11 8.87 20.32 -6.88
C LYS A 11 8.24 19.16 -7.67
N MET A 12 9.09 18.31 -8.27
CA MET A 12 8.64 17.17 -9.07
C MET A 12 7.74 16.27 -8.21
N ALA A 13 6.62 15.85 -8.76
CA ALA A 13 5.79 14.82 -8.15
C ALA A 13 6.63 13.55 -7.92
N LYS A 14 6.25 12.71 -6.98
CA LYS A 14 6.98 11.49 -6.63
C LYS A 14 6.01 10.34 -6.41
N LEU A 15 6.50 9.13 -6.70
CA LEU A 15 5.89 7.87 -6.29
C LEU A 15 6.44 7.48 -4.92
N TYR A 16 5.57 7.44 -3.93
CA TYR A 16 5.89 7.01 -2.56
C TYR A 16 5.38 5.60 -2.31
N PHE A 17 6.21 4.74 -1.73
CA PHE A 17 5.76 3.45 -1.21
C PHE A 17 5.81 3.44 0.32
N TYR A 18 4.65 3.55 0.94
CA TYR A 18 4.44 3.41 2.38
C TYR A 18 4.22 1.93 2.72
N TYR A 19 5.24 1.27 3.23
CA TYR A 19 5.18 -0.15 3.51
C TYR A 19 5.29 -0.47 5.01
N SER A 20 4.74 -1.61 5.40
CA SER A 20 4.82 -2.12 6.78
C SER A 20 4.48 -3.60 6.86
N ALA A 21 4.55 -4.15 8.07
CA ALA A 21 3.83 -5.36 8.44
C ALA A 21 2.31 -5.08 8.57
N MET A 22 1.50 -6.10 8.81
CA MET A 22 0.07 -5.94 9.07
C MET A 22 -0.17 -5.12 10.34
N ASN A 23 -1.34 -4.50 10.43
CA ASN A 23 -1.82 -3.77 11.62
C ASN A 23 -0.94 -2.58 12.06
N ALA A 24 -0.15 -2.01 11.15
CA ALA A 24 0.73 -0.87 11.43
C ALA A 24 0.07 0.50 11.22
N GLY A 25 -1.20 0.54 10.82
CA GLY A 25 -1.93 1.79 10.60
C GLY A 25 -1.80 2.38 9.18
N LYS A 26 -1.42 1.59 8.17
CA LYS A 26 -1.33 2.05 6.76
C LYS A 26 -2.58 2.77 6.29
N THR A 27 -3.73 2.11 6.35
CA THR A 27 -5.02 2.68 5.95
C THR A 27 -5.38 3.93 6.77
N THR A 28 -5.01 3.98 8.05
CA THR A 28 -5.20 5.18 8.88
C THR A 28 -4.36 6.36 8.37
N THR A 29 -3.09 6.12 8.02
CA THR A 29 -2.20 7.14 7.47
C THR A 29 -2.68 7.61 6.10
N LEU A 30 -3.14 6.70 5.24
CA LEU A 30 -3.77 7.03 3.96
C LEU A 30 -4.98 7.96 4.16
N LEU A 31 -5.90 7.58 5.02
CA LEU A 31 -7.13 8.34 5.28
C LEU A 31 -6.84 9.70 5.92
N GLN A 32 -5.83 9.80 6.80
CA GLN A 32 -5.36 11.06 7.34
C GLN A 32 -4.80 11.96 6.23
N SER A 33 -4.02 11.39 5.30
CA SER A 33 -3.51 12.14 4.15
C SER A 33 -4.64 12.63 3.26
N ALA A 34 -5.60 11.78 2.90
CA ALA A 34 -6.78 12.16 2.11
C ALA A 34 -7.59 13.28 2.78
N TYR A 35 -7.76 13.20 4.10
CA TYR A 35 -8.43 14.22 4.90
C TYR A 35 -7.69 15.57 4.82
N ASN A 36 -6.37 15.57 5.00
CA ASN A 36 -5.55 16.78 4.98
C ASN A 36 -5.63 17.53 3.63
N TYR A 37 -5.63 16.80 2.51
CA TYR A 37 -5.84 17.39 1.19
C TYR A 37 -7.24 18.02 1.07
N ARG A 38 -8.26 17.29 1.48
CA ARG A 38 -9.66 17.73 1.42
C ARG A 38 -9.93 18.98 2.25
N GLU A 39 -9.37 19.09 3.46
CA GLU A 39 -9.47 20.29 4.30
C GLU A 39 -8.90 21.54 3.63
N ARG A 40 -7.99 21.38 2.69
CA ARG A 40 -7.38 22.46 1.90
C ARG A 40 -8.08 22.71 0.58
N GLY A 41 -9.23 22.07 0.34
CA GLY A 41 -9.96 22.15 -0.93
C GLY A 41 -9.30 21.45 -2.10
N MET A 42 -8.35 20.54 -1.83
CA MET A 42 -7.61 19.79 -2.83
C MET A 42 -8.27 18.43 -3.09
N ASN A 43 -8.44 18.06 -4.36
CA ASN A 43 -9.02 16.77 -4.73
C ASN A 43 -8.00 15.65 -4.66
N THR A 44 -8.43 14.50 -4.17
CA THR A 44 -7.66 13.26 -4.19
C THR A 44 -8.43 12.16 -4.88
N LEU A 45 -7.71 11.23 -5.52
CA LEU A 45 -8.24 9.98 -6.00
C LEU A 45 -7.77 8.86 -5.06
N VAL A 46 -8.71 8.22 -4.36
CA VAL A 46 -8.40 7.05 -3.52
C VAL A 46 -8.71 5.79 -4.31
N LEU A 47 -7.71 4.93 -4.47
CA LEU A 47 -7.79 3.68 -5.23
C LEU A 47 -7.65 2.47 -4.31
N LYS A 48 -8.32 1.38 -4.69
CA LYS A 48 -8.23 0.09 -3.98
C LYS A 48 -8.37 -1.07 -4.97
N PRO A 49 -7.50 -2.11 -4.93
CA PRO A 49 -7.67 -3.31 -5.73
C PRO A 49 -8.98 -4.04 -5.38
N SER A 50 -9.72 -4.49 -6.39
CA SER A 50 -10.87 -5.37 -6.23
C SER A 50 -10.39 -6.83 -6.13
N ILE A 51 -10.21 -7.32 -4.91
CA ILE A 51 -9.75 -8.69 -4.65
C ILE A 51 -10.93 -9.67 -4.64
N ASP A 52 -12.12 -9.19 -4.33
CA ASP A 52 -13.36 -9.97 -4.29
C ASP A 52 -14.43 -9.26 -5.14
N GLU A 53 -14.83 -9.91 -6.22
CA GLU A 53 -15.86 -9.38 -7.15
C GLU A 53 -17.24 -9.18 -6.50
N ARG A 54 -17.48 -9.82 -5.33
CA ARG A 54 -18.76 -9.76 -4.60
C ARG A 54 -18.97 -8.45 -3.86
N HIS A 55 -17.92 -7.64 -3.65
CA HIS A 55 -17.99 -6.38 -2.94
C HIS A 55 -17.29 -5.28 -3.73
N ILE A 56 -18.01 -4.53 -4.54
CA ILE A 56 -17.59 -3.22 -5.03
C ILE A 56 -17.62 -2.29 -3.80
N ALA A 57 -16.59 -2.39 -2.97
CA ALA A 57 -16.47 -1.52 -1.82
C ALA A 57 -16.11 -0.12 -2.31
N SER A 58 -17.09 0.74 -2.38
CA SER A 58 -16.89 2.18 -2.70
C SER A 58 -16.15 2.96 -1.60
N LYS A 59 -15.61 2.26 -0.59
CA LYS A 59 -14.95 2.90 0.57
C LYS A 59 -13.72 2.15 1.04
N VAL A 60 -12.71 2.91 1.44
CA VAL A 60 -11.59 2.45 2.27
C VAL A 60 -11.91 2.76 3.71
N ARG A 61 -11.70 1.80 4.61
CA ARG A 61 -12.07 1.91 6.01
C ARG A 61 -10.94 1.46 6.92
N SER A 62 -10.54 2.31 7.87
CA SER A 62 -9.55 1.94 8.90
C SER A 62 -10.20 1.21 10.08
N ARG A 63 -9.40 0.46 10.85
CA ARG A 63 -9.86 -0.22 12.07
C ARG A 63 -10.32 0.73 13.18
N ILE A 64 -9.88 1.98 13.16
CA ILE A 64 -10.27 3.02 14.12
C ILE A 64 -11.50 3.82 13.65
N GLY A 65 -12.19 3.35 12.61
CA GLY A 65 -13.47 3.92 12.15
C GLY A 65 -13.35 5.08 11.15
N LEU A 66 -12.16 5.47 10.71
CA LEU A 66 -12.01 6.45 9.62
C LEU A 66 -12.39 5.79 8.29
N GLU A 67 -13.06 6.55 7.41
CA GLU A 67 -13.41 6.08 6.07
C GLU A 67 -13.31 7.20 5.01
N ALA A 68 -13.09 6.80 3.77
CA ALA A 68 -13.17 7.67 2.59
C ALA A 68 -13.76 6.89 1.41
N ASP A 69 -14.41 7.61 0.49
CA ASP A 69 -14.82 7.04 -0.78
C ASP A 69 -13.59 6.64 -1.58
N ALA A 70 -13.68 5.50 -2.26
CA ALA A 70 -12.59 4.93 -3.04
C ALA A 70 -13.11 4.33 -4.35
N VAL A 71 -12.31 4.39 -5.37
CA VAL A 71 -12.54 3.72 -6.64
C VAL A 71 -11.86 2.35 -6.60
N SER A 72 -12.64 1.29 -6.78
CA SER A 72 -12.10 -0.06 -6.90
C SER A 72 -11.68 -0.31 -8.34
N PHE A 73 -10.53 -0.96 -8.54
CA PHE A 73 -10.01 -1.31 -9.86
C PHE A 73 -9.65 -2.80 -9.93
N LYS A 74 -9.69 -3.33 -11.14
CA LYS A 74 -9.36 -4.74 -11.44
C LYS A 74 -7.89 -4.89 -11.85
N THR A 75 -7.41 -6.13 -11.87
CA THR A 75 -6.03 -6.48 -12.24
C THR A 75 -5.65 -6.02 -13.66
N GLU A 76 -6.62 -6.00 -14.58
CA GLU A 76 -6.41 -5.63 -15.98
C GLU A 76 -6.59 -4.13 -16.24
N GLU A 77 -6.98 -3.35 -15.24
CA GLU A 77 -7.34 -1.94 -15.40
C GLU A 77 -6.10 -1.06 -15.52
N ASP A 78 -6.12 -0.16 -16.48
CA ASP A 78 -5.07 0.84 -16.70
C ASP A 78 -5.23 2.00 -15.71
N LEU A 79 -4.33 2.06 -14.73
CA LEU A 79 -4.37 3.07 -13.67
C LEU A 79 -3.95 4.47 -14.16
N PHE A 80 -3.16 4.54 -15.25
CA PHE A 80 -2.83 5.83 -15.86
C PHE A 80 -4.08 6.41 -16.51
N ALA A 81 -4.74 5.66 -17.40
CA ALA A 81 -5.95 6.11 -18.07
C ALA A 81 -7.09 6.46 -17.09
N LEU A 82 -7.26 5.66 -16.02
CA LEU A 82 -8.23 5.94 -14.97
C LEU A 82 -7.94 7.27 -14.25
N THR A 83 -6.67 7.52 -13.92
CA THR A 83 -6.24 8.74 -13.24
C THR A 83 -6.37 9.94 -14.14
N GLU A 84 -5.89 9.85 -15.39
CA GLU A 84 -5.97 10.92 -16.39
C GLU A 84 -7.41 11.35 -16.64
N LYS A 85 -8.33 10.40 -16.84
CA LYS A 85 -9.76 10.68 -16.99
C LYS A 85 -10.31 11.41 -15.76
N THR A 86 -9.98 10.95 -14.56
CA THR A 86 -10.46 11.57 -13.32
C THR A 86 -9.91 12.99 -13.16
N ASP A 87 -8.64 13.21 -13.52
CA ASP A 87 -7.99 14.52 -13.46
C ASP A 87 -8.62 15.51 -14.44
N GLN A 88 -8.97 15.06 -15.64
CA GLN A 88 -9.71 15.87 -16.64
C GLN A 88 -11.10 16.29 -16.15
N GLU A 89 -11.81 15.45 -15.41
CA GLU A 89 -13.12 15.76 -14.83
C GLU A 89 -13.01 16.71 -13.64
N ARG A 90 -11.99 16.54 -12.82
CA ARG A 90 -11.66 17.40 -11.67
C ARG A 90 -10.15 17.35 -11.38
N PRO A 91 -9.43 18.45 -11.40
CA PRO A 91 -7.99 18.47 -11.16
C PRO A 91 -7.62 17.77 -9.85
N LEU A 92 -6.69 16.81 -9.93
CA LEU A 92 -6.22 16.02 -8.81
C LEU A 92 -4.94 16.62 -8.22
N SER A 93 -4.84 16.58 -6.91
CA SER A 93 -3.63 16.99 -6.17
C SER A 93 -2.82 15.80 -5.64
N CYS A 94 -3.43 14.61 -5.59
CA CYS A 94 -2.76 13.40 -5.13
C CYS A 94 -3.58 12.15 -5.47
N VAL A 95 -2.89 11.05 -5.80
CA VAL A 95 -3.45 9.70 -5.85
C VAL A 95 -3.02 8.94 -4.59
N LEU A 96 -3.96 8.31 -3.92
CA LEU A 96 -3.76 7.52 -2.71
C LEU A 96 -4.22 6.08 -2.99
N LEU A 97 -3.36 5.09 -2.82
CA LEU A 97 -3.68 3.71 -3.14
C LEU A 97 -3.52 2.81 -1.91
N ASP A 98 -4.60 2.16 -1.50
CA ASP A 98 -4.58 1.16 -0.41
C ASP A 98 -4.34 -0.24 -0.97
N GLU A 99 -3.80 -1.14 -0.13
CA GLU A 99 -3.49 -2.54 -0.47
C GLU A 99 -2.60 -2.69 -1.71
N ALA A 100 -1.61 -1.79 -1.86
CA ALA A 100 -0.71 -1.68 -3.01
C ALA A 100 0.12 -2.95 -3.30
N GLN A 101 0.23 -3.87 -2.34
CA GLN A 101 0.89 -5.16 -2.55
C GLN A 101 0.22 -6.03 -3.62
N PHE A 102 -1.04 -5.76 -3.94
CA PHE A 102 -1.80 -6.51 -4.95
C PHE A 102 -1.74 -5.91 -6.36
N LEU A 103 -0.96 -4.85 -6.55
CA LEU A 103 -0.69 -4.32 -7.87
C LEU A 103 0.10 -5.32 -8.73
N THR A 104 -0.15 -5.27 -10.03
CA THR A 104 0.71 -5.91 -11.01
C THR A 104 1.91 -5.03 -11.36
N LYS A 105 2.93 -5.60 -11.98
CA LYS A 105 4.07 -4.85 -12.55
C LYS A 105 3.61 -3.71 -13.46
N THR A 106 2.65 -3.99 -14.35
CA THR A 106 2.12 -3.00 -15.29
C THR A 106 1.43 -1.85 -14.58
N GLN A 107 0.69 -2.14 -13.52
CA GLN A 107 0.00 -1.12 -12.72
C GLN A 107 0.99 -0.25 -11.95
N VAL A 108 2.06 -0.82 -11.39
CA VAL A 108 3.13 -0.03 -10.74
C VAL A 108 3.80 0.89 -11.75
N PHE A 109 4.08 0.39 -12.96
CA PHE A 109 4.64 1.22 -14.03
C PHE A 109 3.67 2.35 -14.42
N ALA A 110 2.36 2.06 -14.58
CA ALA A 110 1.34 3.07 -14.86
C ALA A 110 1.27 4.18 -13.80
N LEU A 111 1.47 3.84 -12.51
CA LEU A 111 1.56 4.83 -11.44
C LEU A 111 2.83 5.71 -11.54
N GLY A 112 3.94 5.18 -12.00
CA GLY A 112 5.13 5.96 -12.37
C GLY A 112 4.82 6.96 -13.49
N GLU A 113 4.11 6.54 -14.54
CA GLU A 113 3.67 7.40 -15.64
C GLU A 113 2.71 8.54 -15.15
N VAL A 114 1.87 8.28 -14.14
CA VAL A 114 1.04 9.32 -13.50
C VAL A 114 1.93 10.41 -12.90
N VAL A 115 2.99 10.01 -12.20
CA VAL A 115 3.95 10.94 -11.59
C VAL A 115 4.69 11.74 -12.68
N ASP A 116 5.20 11.04 -13.69
CA ASP A 116 6.10 11.62 -14.70
C ASP A 116 5.36 12.50 -15.73
N LYS A 117 4.13 12.12 -16.11
CA LYS A 117 3.39 12.79 -17.20
C LYS A 117 2.28 13.71 -16.72
N LEU A 118 1.59 13.35 -15.62
CA LEU A 118 0.52 14.16 -15.06
C LEU A 118 1.01 15.07 -13.93
N GLU A 119 2.25 14.89 -13.47
CA GLU A 119 2.85 15.61 -12.34
C GLU A 119 2.01 15.49 -11.05
N ILE A 120 1.29 14.37 -10.88
CA ILE A 120 0.45 14.09 -9.71
C ILE A 120 1.18 13.14 -8.78
N PRO A 121 1.43 13.51 -7.51
CA PRO A 121 2.07 12.61 -6.55
C PRO A 121 1.19 11.39 -6.25
N VAL A 122 1.85 10.22 -6.13
CA VAL A 122 1.19 8.96 -5.84
C VAL A 122 1.71 8.40 -4.51
N LEU A 123 0.82 8.14 -3.57
CA LEU A 123 1.10 7.54 -2.26
C LEU A 123 0.52 6.12 -2.24
N ALA A 124 1.34 5.11 -2.45
CA ALA A 124 0.96 3.70 -2.43
C ALA A 124 1.20 3.09 -1.04
N PHE A 125 0.17 2.53 -0.42
CA PHE A 125 0.22 1.92 0.91
C PHE A 125 0.04 0.40 0.79
N GLY A 126 1.01 -0.38 1.29
CA GLY A 126 0.96 -1.83 1.15
C GLY A 126 1.78 -2.62 2.16
N LEU A 127 1.58 -3.93 2.16
CA LEU A 127 2.43 -4.87 2.88
C LEU A 127 3.75 -5.05 2.15
N ARG A 128 4.86 -5.22 2.87
CA ARG A 128 6.13 -5.54 2.25
C ARG A 128 6.21 -7.02 1.87
N THR A 129 5.96 -7.90 2.83
CA THR A 129 6.08 -9.35 2.69
C THR A 129 4.83 -10.04 3.20
N ASP A 130 4.61 -11.25 2.70
CA ASP A 130 3.59 -12.17 3.17
C ASP A 130 4.02 -12.90 4.47
N PHE A 131 3.22 -13.89 4.89
CA PHE A 131 3.48 -14.71 6.08
C PHE A 131 4.60 -15.74 5.89
N LYS A 132 5.07 -15.98 4.67
CA LYS A 132 6.23 -16.81 4.34
C LYS A 132 7.53 -16.01 4.32
N GLY A 133 7.43 -14.68 4.44
CA GLY A 133 8.57 -13.76 4.34
C GLY A 133 8.92 -13.40 2.90
N GLU A 134 8.08 -13.77 1.92
CA GLU A 134 8.25 -13.49 0.51
C GLU A 134 7.58 -12.17 0.13
N LEU A 135 8.13 -11.48 -0.88
CA LEU A 135 7.54 -10.25 -1.38
C LEU A 135 6.23 -10.56 -2.14
N PHE A 136 5.25 -9.68 -2.00
CA PHE A 136 4.15 -9.61 -2.94
C PHE A 136 4.61 -9.01 -4.27
N ASP A 137 3.94 -9.32 -5.37
CA ASP A 137 4.31 -8.84 -6.70
C ASP A 137 4.33 -7.31 -6.78
N GLY A 138 3.25 -6.65 -6.35
CA GLY A 138 3.19 -5.19 -6.29
C GLY A 138 4.26 -4.57 -5.41
N SER A 139 4.57 -5.20 -4.28
CA SER A 139 5.61 -4.72 -3.36
C SER A 139 7.01 -4.87 -3.93
N LEU A 140 7.28 -5.96 -4.68
CA LEU A 140 8.53 -6.16 -5.40
C LEU A 140 8.79 -5.00 -6.37
N HIS A 141 7.78 -4.65 -7.16
CA HIS A 141 7.91 -3.58 -8.16
C HIS A 141 7.92 -2.19 -7.53
N LEU A 142 7.13 -1.94 -6.49
CA LEU A 142 7.15 -0.67 -5.77
C LEU A 142 8.49 -0.42 -5.06
N LEU A 143 9.11 -1.45 -4.47
CA LEU A 143 10.46 -1.33 -3.88
C LEU A 143 11.53 -0.98 -4.91
N ALA A 144 11.34 -1.37 -6.19
CA ALA A 144 12.28 -1.09 -7.26
C ALA A 144 12.05 0.28 -7.94
N TRP A 145 10.79 0.75 -8.01
CA TRP A 145 10.40 1.89 -8.86
C TRP A 145 9.95 3.13 -8.09
N ALA A 146 9.63 3.02 -6.80
CA ALA A 146 9.23 4.20 -6.02
C ALA A 146 10.42 5.14 -5.78
N ASP A 147 10.19 6.45 -5.92
CA ASP A 147 11.18 7.50 -5.61
C ASP A 147 11.48 7.57 -4.12
N GLU A 148 10.47 7.28 -3.28
CA GLU A 148 10.59 7.36 -1.82
C GLU A 148 10.01 6.11 -1.15
N LEU A 149 10.81 5.49 -0.31
CA LEU A 149 10.42 4.32 0.49
C LEU A 149 10.22 4.73 1.94
N VAL A 150 8.99 4.63 2.42
CA VAL A 150 8.59 5.07 3.77
C VAL A 150 8.10 3.88 4.59
N GLU A 151 8.80 3.55 5.68
CA GLU A 151 8.38 2.49 6.58
C GLU A 151 7.42 3.01 7.65
N ILE A 152 6.19 2.48 7.68
CA ILE A 152 5.27 2.66 8.80
C ILE A 152 5.57 1.60 9.85
N LYS A 153 6.03 2.05 11.01
CA LYS A 153 6.53 1.17 12.07
C LYS A 153 5.40 0.65 12.96
N THR A 154 5.52 -0.63 13.35
CA THR A 154 4.70 -1.24 14.40
C THR A 154 5.57 -2.09 15.32
N ILE A 155 4.99 -2.61 16.39
CA ILE A 155 5.72 -3.30 17.46
C ILE A 155 5.34 -4.78 17.53
N CYS A 156 6.32 -5.61 17.83
CA CYS A 156 6.17 -7.01 18.20
C CYS A 156 5.77 -7.11 19.68
N HIS A 157 5.16 -8.22 20.10
CA HIS A 157 4.84 -8.49 21.51
C HIS A 157 6.04 -8.36 22.48
N CYS A 158 7.27 -8.47 21.97
CA CYS A 158 8.49 -8.27 22.78
C CYS A 158 8.97 -6.80 22.83
N GLY A 159 8.18 -5.83 22.34
CA GLY A 159 8.54 -4.41 22.30
C GLY A 159 9.48 -4.00 21.16
N LYS A 160 10.06 -4.94 20.39
CA LYS A 160 10.92 -4.63 19.24
C LYS A 160 10.07 -4.30 18.02
N LYS A 161 10.67 -3.61 17.04
CA LYS A 161 10.04 -3.34 15.75
C LYS A 161 9.55 -4.64 15.09
N ALA A 162 8.27 -4.67 14.71
CA ALA A 162 7.70 -5.75 13.93
C ALA A 162 7.81 -5.42 12.44
N ASN A 163 8.42 -6.31 11.68
CA ASN A 163 8.63 -6.17 10.24
C ASN A 163 8.31 -7.45 9.45
N MET A 164 7.81 -8.47 10.14
CA MET A 164 7.35 -9.73 9.60
C MET A 164 5.91 -10.00 10.03
N VAL A 165 5.25 -10.93 9.35
CA VAL A 165 3.86 -11.31 9.62
C VAL A 165 3.81 -12.83 9.76
N LEU A 166 3.16 -13.33 10.81
CA LEU A 166 2.77 -14.73 10.94
C LEU A 166 1.30 -14.87 10.59
N ARG A 167 0.93 -15.94 9.91
CA ARG A 167 -0.45 -16.38 9.77
C ARG A 167 -0.68 -17.56 10.71
N LEU A 168 -1.73 -17.47 11.52
CA LEU A 168 -2.06 -18.47 12.52
C LEU A 168 -3.26 -19.31 12.05
N ASP A 169 -3.26 -20.59 12.42
CA ASP A 169 -4.44 -21.45 12.28
C ASP A 169 -5.46 -21.18 13.39
N GLN A 170 -6.55 -21.96 13.41
CA GLN A 170 -7.61 -21.83 14.41
C GLN A 170 -7.14 -22.16 15.85
N ASN A 171 -6.01 -22.85 16.00
CA ASN A 171 -5.42 -23.21 17.30
C ASN A 171 -4.35 -22.20 17.72
N GLY A 172 -4.12 -21.14 16.93
CA GLY A 172 -3.08 -20.14 17.18
C GLY A 172 -1.66 -20.58 16.77
N SER A 173 -1.53 -21.67 16.03
CA SER A 173 -0.23 -22.17 15.55
C SER A 173 0.16 -21.52 14.23
N PRO A 174 1.45 -21.15 14.01
CA PRO A 174 1.91 -20.53 12.79
C PRO A 174 1.78 -21.46 11.57
N LEU A 175 1.13 -20.96 10.53
CA LEU A 175 1.05 -21.63 9.23
C LEU A 175 2.31 -21.30 8.41
N LYS A 176 2.91 -22.33 7.80
CA LYS A 176 4.14 -22.26 7.00
C LYS A 176 3.91 -22.35 5.50
N SER A 177 2.77 -22.88 5.11
CA SER A 177 2.37 -23.10 3.71
C SER A 177 0.93 -22.65 3.48
N GLY A 178 0.58 -22.49 2.23
CA GLY A 178 -0.74 -22.08 1.78
C GLY A 178 -0.69 -20.91 0.79
N GLU A 179 -1.85 -20.55 0.29
CA GLU A 179 -2.01 -19.42 -0.64
C GLU A 179 -1.52 -18.12 -0.01
N GLN A 180 -0.85 -17.28 -0.80
CA GLN A 180 -0.33 -15.99 -0.37
C GLN A 180 -1.45 -15.06 0.10
N ILE A 181 -2.60 -15.13 -0.58
CA ILE A 181 -3.79 -14.32 -0.31
C ILE A 181 -4.87 -15.21 0.29
N GLN A 182 -5.42 -14.82 1.43
CA GLN A 182 -6.62 -15.42 2.00
C GLN A 182 -7.65 -14.32 2.22
N ILE A 183 -8.79 -14.42 1.54
CA ILE A 183 -9.90 -13.48 1.66
C ILE A 183 -10.61 -13.72 2.99
N GLY A 184 -10.71 -12.69 3.82
CA GLY A 184 -11.32 -12.76 5.16
C GLY A 184 -10.39 -13.45 6.17
N GLY A 185 -10.17 -12.86 7.32
CA GLY A 185 -9.36 -13.49 8.36
C GLY A 185 -8.19 -12.64 8.85
N ASN A 186 -8.38 -11.33 8.88
CA ASN A 186 -7.39 -10.40 9.46
C ASN A 186 -7.01 -10.75 10.92
N ASP A 187 -7.87 -11.46 11.64
CA ASP A 187 -7.66 -11.88 13.03
C ASP A 187 -6.66 -13.05 13.15
N SER A 188 -6.37 -13.73 12.05
CA SER A 188 -5.37 -14.81 11.99
C SER A 188 -3.95 -14.33 11.70
N TYR A 189 -3.70 -13.01 11.62
CA TYR A 189 -2.38 -12.48 11.32
C TYR A 189 -1.79 -11.70 12.47
N VAL A 190 -0.52 -11.98 12.81
CA VAL A 190 0.22 -11.33 13.90
C VAL A 190 1.52 -10.73 13.38
N SER A 191 1.73 -9.45 13.68
CA SER A 191 2.98 -8.76 13.33
C SER A 191 4.07 -9.05 14.37
N VAL A 192 5.22 -9.51 13.90
CA VAL A 192 6.34 -9.93 14.76
C VAL A 192 7.68 -9.38 14.28
N CYS A 193 8.67 -9.36 15.17
CA CYS A 193 10.03 -9.09 14.78
C CYS A 193 10.66 -10.32 14.09
N ARG A 194 11.72 -10.11 13.31
CA ARG A 194 12.42 -11.20 12.59
C ARG A 194 12.85 -12.37 13.49
N LYS A 195 13.25 -12.10 14.75
CA LYS A 195 13.63 -13.18 15.69
C LYS A 195 12.43 -14.10 15.96
N HIS A 196 11.27 -13.53 16.30
CA HIS A 196 10.07 -14.33 16.57
C HIS A 196 9.48 -14.98 15.32
N PHE A 197 9.61 -14.35 14.16
CA PHE A 197 9.27 -14.99 12.89
C PHE A 197 10.09 -16.28 12.70
N LYS A 198 11.42 -16.21 12.80
CA LYS A 198 12.30 -17.37 12.65
C LYS A 198 12.07 -18.45 13.72
N SER A 199 11.84 -18.08 14.98
CA SER A 199 11.56 -19.06 16.04
C SER A 199 10.22 -19.78 15.84
N ALA A 200 9.21 -19.11 15.29
CA ALA A 200 7.94 -19.73 14.92
C ALA A 200 8.11 -20.73 13.76
N GLU A 201 9.05 -20.49 12.84
CA GLU A 201 9.42 -21.43 11.79
C GLU A 201 10.16 -22.67 12.33
N SER A 202 10.98 -22.52 13.36
CA SER A 202 11.81 -23.59 13.90
C SER A 202 11.11 -24.51 14.93
N THR A 203 9.99 -24.09 15.49
CA THR A 203 9.29 -24.84 16.56
C THR A 203 8.73 -26.21 16.12
N ASN A 204 8.81 -26.57 14.84
CA ASN A 204 8.34 -27.85 14.30
C ASN A 204 9.46 -28.71 13.69
N LEU A 205 10.74 -28.46 13.98
CA LEU A 205 11.84 -29.31 13.55
C LEU A 205 12.18 -30.40 14.60
N GLU A 206 11.49 -30.38 15.75
CA GLU A 206 11.69 -31.33 16.86
C GLU A 206 10.39 -32.08 17.23
N ALA A 207 9.55 -32.42 16.23
CA ALA A 207 8.41 -33.33 16.46
C ALA A 207 8.42 -34.50 15.47
#